data_2784c4744df2c1744d3b5fc0f11a10f1
#
_entry.id   2784c4744df2c1744d3b5fc0f11a10f1
#
_cell.length_a   1.000
_cell.length_b   1.000
_cell.length_c   1.000
_cell.angle_alpha   90.00
_cell.angle_beta   90.00
_cell.angle_gamma   90.00
#
_symmetry.space_group_name_H-M   'P 1'
#
loop_
_entity.id
_entity.type
_entity.pdbx_description
1 polymer ?
#
loop_
_entity_poly.entity_id
_entity_poly.type
_entity_poly.pdbx_seq_one_letter_code
_entity_poly.pdbx_strand_id
1 'polypeptide(L)'
;MNDIISPENLVYKKPTLMNDTPMHYCPGCSHGVVHKLVAEVIEEMGMEDKTVGVCPVGCAVFAYRYLDIDWQEAAHGRAPAVATGIKRLWPDRLVFTYQGDGDLACIGTCETIHALNRGEHIAIIFINNAIYGMTGGQMAPTTLLGQKTATCPYGREADLHGYPLNITELASHLQGTCYVTRQSVETVASIKKAKKAIRKAF
;
A
#
# COMPACT_ATOMS: atom_id res chain seq x y z
N MET A 1 -13.10 11.32 39.42
CA MET A 1 -11.98 11.34 38.44
C MET A 1 -11.90 10.05 37.59
N ASN A 2 -12.72 9.04 37.90
CA ASN A 2 -12.70 7.73 37.18
C ASN A 2 -13.63 7.66 35.94
N ASP A 3 -14.54 8.60 35.76
CA ASP A 3 -15.56 8.51 34.69
C ASP A 3 -15.05 8.93 33.29
N ILE A 4 -13.87 9.56 33.23
CA ILE A 4 -13.27 9.99 31.94
C ILE A 4 -12.57 8.82 31.22
N ILE A 5 -12.13 7.80 31.98
CA ILE A 5 -11.40 6.63 31.48
C ILE A 5 -12.31 5.38 31.49
N SER A 6 -13.60 5.53 31.27
CA SER A 6 -14.49 4.37 31.18
C SER A 6 -14.51 3.81 29.75
N PRO A 7 -14.72 2.49 29.57
CA PRO A 7 -14.77 1.86 28.24
C PRO A 7 -15.79 2.50 27.29
N GLU A 8 -16.90 3.01 27.82
CA GLU A 8 -17.93 3.69 27.05
C GLU A 8 -17.50 5.04 26.47
N ASN A 9 -16.46 5.67 27.03
CA ASN A 9 -15.88 6.92 26.54
C ASN A 9 -14.73 6.70 25.57
N LEU A 10 -14.48 5.45 25.17
CA LEU A 10 -13.41 5.10 24.24
C LEU A 10 -13.73 5.59 22.83
N VAL A 11 -13.04 6.64 22.39
CA VAL A 11 -13.21 7.22 21.04
C VAL A 11 -12.39 6.47 19.98
N TYR A 12 -11.24 5.93 20.38
CA TYR A 12 -10.35 5.21 19.49
C TYR A 12 -9.47 4.23 20.28
N LYS A 13 -9.30 3.03 19.71
CA LYS A 13 -8.34 2.02 20.19
C LYS A 13 -7.44 1.61 19.03
N LYS A 14 -6.15 1.48 19.31
CA LYS A 14 -5.19 0.91 18.34
C LYS A 14 -5.66 -0.50 17.95
N PRO A 15 -5.68 -0.87 16.66
CA PRO A 15 -6.00 -2.23 16.25
C PRO A 15 -5.12 -3.26 16.98
N THR A 16 -5.69 -4.39 17.37
CA THR A 16 -4.96 -5.46 18.06
C THR A 16 -3.95 -6.13 17.16
N LEU A 17 -4.22 -6.13 15.85
CA LEU A 17 -3.28 -6.60 14.83
C LEU A 17 -1.99 -5.77 14.72
N MET A 18 -1.98 -4.54 15.20
CA MET A 18 -0.77 -3.72 15.22
C MET A 18 0.00 -3.96 16.50
N ASN A 19 1.19 -4.52 16.41
CA ASN A 19 2.10 -4.66 17.55
C ASN A 19 2.74 -3.31 17.95
N ASP A 20 3.62 -3.32 18.98
CA ASP A 20 4.27 -2.12 19.53
C ASP A 20 5.64 -1.83 18.89
N THR A 21 6.01 -2.53 17.83
CA THR A 21 7.28 -2.29 17.14
C THR A 21 7.29 -0.88 16.54
N PRO A 22 8.30 -0.04 16.86
CA PRO A 22 8.43 1.28 16.26
C PRO A 22 8.58 1.18 14.75
N MET A 23 7.76 1.93 14.02
CA MET A 23 7.81 1.94 12.56
C MET A 23 9.06 2.68 12.05
N HIS A 24 9.70 2.14 11.03
CA HIS A 24 10.88 2.74 10.37
C HIS A 24 10.52 3.81 9.33
N TYR A 25 9.24 4.00 9.05
CA TYR A 25 8.80 4.93 8.02
C TYR A 25 9.10 6.38 8.35
N CYS A 26 9.45 7.16 7.32
CA CYS A 26 9.67 8.60 7.47
C CYS A 26 8.38 9.31 7.90
N PRO A 27 8.46 10.36 8.74
CA PRO A 27 7.32 11.21 9.03
C PRO A 27 6.68 11.77 7.76
N GLY A 28 5.36 11.66 7.64
CA GLY A 28 4.61 12.19 6.49
C GLY A 28 4.64 11.35 5.21
N CYS A 29 5.37 10.22 5.15
CA CYS A 29 5.43 9.37 3.96
C CYS A 29 4.15 8.52 3.71
N SER A 30 3.16 8.64 4.57
CA SER A 30 1.86 7.97 4.53
C SER A 30 1.84 6.47 4.84
N HIS A 31 2.95 5.76 4.79
CA HIS A 31 3.00 4.32 5.09
C HIS A 31 2.37 3.99 6.46
N GLY A 32 2.78 4.67 7.54
CA GLY A 32 2.27 4.40 8.88
C GLY A 32 0.76 4.60 9.01
N VAL A 33 0.21 5.61 8.34
CA VAL A 33 -1.24 5.86 8.30
C VAL A 33 -1.96 4.73 7.59
N VAL A 34 -1.47 4.32 6.41
CA VAL A 34 -2.12 3.26 5.62
C VAL A 34 -2.00 1.90 6.30
N HIS A 35 -0.87 1.58 6.94
CA HIS A 35 -0.74 0.37 7.77
C HIS A 35 -1.84 0.27 8.81
N LYS A 36 -2.06 1.35 9.56
CA LYS A 36 -3.14 1.43 10.54
C LYS A 36 -4.51 1.17 9.91
N LEU A 37 -4.80 1.79 8.75
CA LEU A 37 -6.09 1.60 8.08
C LEU A 37 -6.28 0.16 7.58
N VAL A 38 -5.24 -0.48 7.09
CA VAL A 38 -5.25 -1.89 6.69
C VAL A 38 -5.57 -2.77 7.89
N ALA A 39 -4.87 -2.58 9.02
CA ALA A 39 -5.11 -3.32 10.25
C ALA A 39 -6.55 -3.15 10.76
N GLU A 40 -7.05 -1.91 10.83
CA GLU A 40 -8.42 -1.62 11.24
C GLU A 40 -9.46 -2.32 10.34
N VAL A 41 -9.23 -2.34 9.02
CA VAL A 41 -10.17 -2.96 8.09
C VAL A 41 -10.17 -4.48 8.22
N ILE A 42 -9.01 -5.11 8.33
CA ILE A 42 -8.90 -6.58 8.52
C ILE A 42 -9.62 -7.00 9.82
N GLU A 43 -9.36 -6.29 10.93
CA GLU A 43 -9.98 -6.54 12.24
C GLU A 43 -11.50 -6.32 12.19
N GLU A 44 -11.98 -5.24 11.57
CA GLU A 44 -13.42 -4.98 11.41
C GLU A 44 -14.14 -6.00 10.51
N MET A 45 -13.40 -6.69 9.64
CA MET A 45 -13.94 -7.75 8.78
C MET A 45 -13.86 -9.13 9.43
N GLY A 46 -13.18 -9.28 10.57
CA GLY A 46 -12.95 -10.56 11.23
C GLY A 46 -12.13 -11.52 10.35
N MET A 47 -11.13 -11.00 9.66
CA MET A 47 -10.33 -11.75 8.68
C MET A 47 -8.88 -11.97 9.12
N GLU A 48 -8.57 -11.77 10.42
CA GLU A 48 -7.21 -11.82 10.97
C GLU A 48 -6.51 -13.15 10.61
N ASP A 49 -7.14 -14.27 10.93
CA ASP A 49 -6.60 -15.62 10.69
C ASP A 49 -6.73 -16.09 9.23
N LYS A 50 -7.32 -15.27 8.37
CA LYS A 50 -7.59 -15.59 6.96
C LYS A 50 -6.94 -14.62 5.98
N THR A 51 -6.02 -13.80 6.45
CA THR A 51 -5.37 -12.78 5.64
C THR A 51 -3.92 -13.11 5.40
N VAL A 52 -3.49 -12.99 4.15
CA VAL A 52 -2.08 -13.09 3.75
C VAL A 52 -1.67 -11.79 3.07
N GLY A 53 -0.71 -11.10 3.67
CA GLY A 53 -0.06 -9.94 3.07
C GLY A 53 1.17 -10.35 2.26
N VAL A 54 1.41 -9.71 1.14
CA VAL A 54 2.65 -9.86 0.36
C VAL A 54 3.38 -8.53 0.34
N CYS A 55 4.56 -8.49 0.95
CA CYS A 55 5.40 -7.30 1.01
C CYS A 55 6.69 -7.52 0.18
N PRO A 56 6.95 -6.66 -0.81
CA PRO A 56 8.17 -6.74 -1.61
C PRO A 56 9.26 -5.82 -1.04
N VAL A 57 10.41 -5.83 -1.68
CA VAL A 57 11.55 -4.96 -1.34
C VAL A 57 11.19 -3.46 -1.45
N GLY A 58 11.83 -2.63 -0.66
CA GLY A 58 11.59 -1.19 -0.50
C GLY A 58 11.02 -0.87 0.89
N CYS A 59 10.47 0.31 1.09
CA CYS A 59 9.94 0.71 2.41
C CYS A 59 8.84 -0.23 2.93
N ALA A 60 8.14 -0.91 2.05
CA ALA A 60 7.09 -1.85 2.41
C ALA A 60 7.60 -3.21 2.97
N VAL A 61 8.89 -3.54 2.79
CA VAL A 61 9.43 -4.87 3.11
C VAL A 61 9.22 -5.28 4.56
N PHE A 62 9.30 -4.35 5.50
CA PHE A 62 9.14 -4.64 6.92
C PHE A 62 7.68 -4.61 7.41
N ALA A 63 6.69 -4.65 6.52
CA ALA A 63 5.28 -4.68 6.90
C ALA A 63 4.97 -5.83 7.87
N TYR A 64 5.60 -6.98 7.70
CA TYR A 64 5.48 -8.16 8.57
C TYR A 64 5.91 -7.92 10.03
N ARG A 65 6.67 -6.84 10.30
CA ARG A 65 7.09 -6.49 11.67
C ARG A 65 6.01 -5.74 12.44
N TYR A 66 5.01 -5.21 11.78
CA TYR A 66 4.05 -4.27 12.35
C TYR A 66 2.63 -4.81 12.45
N LEU A 67 2.27 -5.76 11.60
CA LEU A 67 0.94 -6.38 11.57
C LEU A 67 1.05 -7.88 11.82
N ASP A 68 0.27 -8.36 12.78
CA ASP A 68 0.20 -9.76 13.18
C ASP A 68 -0.82 -10.53 12.32
N ILE A 69 -0.42 -10.78 11.08
CA ILE A 69 -1.08 -11.63 10.09
C ILE A 69 -0.03 -12.48 9.37
N ASP A 70 -0.45 -13.43 8.55
CA ASP A 70 0.48 -14.16 7.69
C ASP A 70 1.10 -13.23 6.63
N TRP A 71 2.43 -13.31 6.48
CA TRP A 71 3.16 -12.52 5.50
C TRP A 71 4.06 -13.40 4.63
N GLN A 72 4.11 -13.06 3.34
CA GLN A 72 5.10 -13.56 2.41
C GLN A 72 5.93 -12.39 1.87
N GLU A 73 7.23 -12.44 2.06
CA GLU A 73 8.15 -11.50 1.41
C GLU A 73 8.39 -11.93 -0.05
N ALA A 74 8.33 -10.97 -0.96
CA ALA A 74 8.57 -11.17 -2.37
C ALA A 74 9.82 -10.42 -2.84
N ALA A 75 10.49 -10.91 -3.88
CA ALA A 75 11.51 -10.14 -4.56
C ALA A 75 10.94 -8.84 -5.13
N HIS A 76 11.79 -7.83 -5.30
CA HIS A 76 11.40 -6.49 -5.76
C HIS A 76 10.58 -6.54 -7.07
N GLY A 77 9.40 -5.94 -7.05
CA GLY A 77 8.46 -5.93 -8.17
C GLY A 77 7.64 -7.22 -8.36
N ARG A 78 7.81 -8.24 -7.54
CA ARG A 78 7.21 -9.57 -7.76
C ARG A 78 6.00 -9.87 -6.86
N ALA A 79 5.61 -8.91 -6.02
CA ALA A 79 4.49 -9.13 -5.08
C ALA A 79 3.18 -9.55 -5.78
N PRO A 80 2.73 -8.94 -6.89
CA PRO A 80 1.51 -9.39 -7.57
C PRO A 80 1.58 -10.82 -8.11
N ALA A 81 2.76 -11.28 -8.56
CA ALA A 81 2.95 -12.65 -9.03
C ALA A 81 2.90 -13.65 -7.88
N VAL A 82 3.55 -13.33 -6.74
CA VAL A 82 3.51 -14.17 -5.53
C VAL A 82 2.10 -14.23 -4.97
N ALA A 83 1.42 -13.08 -4.84
CA ALA A 83 0.04 -12.98 -4.38
C ALA A 83 -0.93 -13.80 -5.26
N THR A 84 -0.74 -13.77 -6.58
CA THR A 84 -1.48 -14.61 -7.53
C THR A 84 -1.35 -16.09 -7.19
N GLY A 85 -0.12 -16.57 -6.96
CA GLY A 85 0.15 -17.97 -6.59
C GLY A 85 -0.54 -18.35 -5.29
N ILE A 86 -0.40 -17.53 -4.25
CA ILE A 86 -1.02 -17.74 -2.94
C ILE A 86 -2.55 -17.79 -3.07
N LYS A 87 -3.14 -16.81 -3.76
CA LYS A 87 -4.61 -16.73 -3.93
C LYS A 87 -5.19 -17.93 -4.66
N ARG A 88 -4.48 -18.45 -5.66
CA ARG A 88 -4.91 -19.64 -6.40
C ARG A 88 -4.85 -20.92 -5.57
N LEU A 89 -3.88 -21.02 -4.66
CA LEU A 89 -3.77 -22.15 -3.73
C LEU A 89 -4.78 -22.07 -2.59
N TRP A 90 -5.06 -20.86 -2.12
CA TRP A 90 -5.99 -20.57 -1.00
C TRP A 90 -7.05 -19.55 -1.41
N PRO A 91 -8.04 -19.97 -2.18
CA PRO A 91 -9.06 -19.05 -2.72
C PRO A 91 -9.91 -18.36 -1.66
N ASP A 92 -10.06 -18.96 -0.48
CA ASP A 92 -10.84 -18.43 0.63
C ASP A 92 -10.11 -17.38 1.48
N ARG A 93 -8.80 -17.19 1.24
CA ARG A 93 -8.01 -16.20 1.97
C ARG A 93 -8.16 -14.81 1.37
N LEU A 94 -8.14 -13.79 2.22
CA LEU A 94 -7.88 -12.43 1.79
C LEU A 94 -6.39 -12.31 1.46
N VAL A 95 -6.07 -12.07 0.19
CA VAL A 95 -4.68 -11.89 -0.25
C VAL A 95 -4.51 -10.50 -0.79
N PHE A 96 -3.55 -9.76 -0.23
CA PHE A 96 -3.25 -8.42 -0.71
C PHE A 96 -1.73 -8.18 -0.83
N THR A 97 -1.34 -7.26 -1.72
CA THR A 97 0.02 -6.75 -1.79
C THR A 97 0.10 -5.39 -1.13
N TYR A 98 1.23 -5.09 -0.49
CA TYR A 98 1.52 -3.78 0.10
C TYR A 98 2.81 -3.22 -0.51
N GLN A 99 2.69 -2.26 -1.43
CA GLN A 99 3.78 -1.88 -2.33
C GLN A 99 3.98 -0.36 -2.39
N GLY A 100 5.23 0.08 -2.48
CA GLY A 100 5.60 1.45 -2.81
C GLY A 100 5.65 1.68 -4.34
N ASP A 101 5.85 2.95 -4.72
CA ASP A 101 5.90 3.38 -6.12
C ASP A 101 7.09 2.84 -6.90
N GLY A 102 8.26 2.76 -6.28
CA GLY A 102 9.42 2.15 -6.89
C GLY A 102 9.25 0.66 -7.16
N ASP A 103 8.54 -0.02 -6.31
CA ASP A 103 8.26 -1.44 -6.48
C ASP A 103 7.18 -1.69 -7.53
N LEU A 104 5.98 -1.15 -7.32
CA LEU A 104 4.82 -1.43 -8.17
C LEU A 104 4.92 -0.76 -9.54
N ALA A 105 5.26 0.53 -9.56
CA ALA A 105 5.19 1.36 -10.76
C ALA A 105 6.52 1.45 -11.54
N CYS A 106 7.57 0.79 -11.06
CA CYS A 106 8.86 0.69 -11.76
C CYS A 106 9.21 -0.77 -12.05
N ILE A 107 9.85 -1.46 -11.10
CA ILE A 107 10.35 -2.82 -11.31
C ILE A 107 9.20 -3.81 -11.53
N GLY A 108 8.08 -3.64 -10.83
CA GLY A 108 6.92 -4.52 -10.87
C GLY A 108 5.80 -4.14 -11.84
N THR A 109 6.05 -3.22 -12.78
CA THR A 109 5.00 -2.77 -13.70
C THR A 109 4.42 -3.92 -14.53
N CYS A 110 5.25 -4.81 -15.04
CA CYS A 110 4.80 -5.96 -15.82
C CYS A 110 3.94 -6.91 -14.99
N GLU A 111 4.38 -7.28 -13.80
CA GLU A 111 3.64 -8.18 -12.90
C GLU A 111 2.30 -7.57 -12.49
N THR A 112 2.30 -6.26 -12.20
CA THR A 112 1.09 -5.51 -11.86
C THR A 112 0.10 -5.52 -13.02
N ILE A 113 0.54 -5.14 -14.22
CA ILE A 113 -0.32 -5.12 -15.42
C ILE A 113 -0.89 -6.51 -15.70
N HIS A 114 -0.06 -7.56 -15.66
CA HIS A 114 -0.53 -8.91 -15.96
C HIS A 114 -1.47 -9.46 -14.89
N ALA A 115 -1.24 -9.17 -13.59
CA ALA A 115 -2.16 -9.56 -12.54
C ALA A 115 -3.54 -8.88 -12.71
N LEU A 116 -3.55 -7.58 -12.96
CA LEU A 116 -4.75 -6.80 -13.19
C LEU A 116 -5.48 -7.26 -14.47
N ASN A 117 -4.75 -7.45 -15.58
CA ASN A 117 -5.35 -7.87 -16.84
C ASN A 117 -5.99 -9.27 -16.78
N ARG A 118 -5.42 -10.17 -15.98
CA ARG A 118 -6.00 -11.50 -15.74
C ARG A 118 -7.16 -11.50 -14.75
N GLY A 119 -7.46 -10.37 -14.09
CA GLY A 119 -8.49 -10.29 -13.08
C GLY A 119 -8.20 -11.15 -11.86
N GLU A 120 -6.94 -11.18 -11.40
CA GLU A 120 -6.56 -11.96 -10.22
C GLU A 120 -7.31 -11.43 -8.98
N HIS A 121 -7.89 -12.32 -8.20
CA HIS A 121 -8.67 -11.99 -7.00
C HIS A 121 -7.78 -11.58 -5.82
N ILE A 122 -6.95 -10.58 -6.02
CA ILE A 122 -6.07 -9.97 -5.03
C ILE A 122 -6.36 -8.49 -4.89
N ALA A 123 -6.11 -7.94 -3.71
CA ALA A 123 -6.12 -6.49 -3.53
C ALA A 123 -4.69 -5.94 -3.62
N ILE A 124 -4.51 -4.78 -4.22
CA ILE A 124 -3.23 -4.09 -4.33
C ILE A 124 -3.30 -2.78 -3.56
N ILE A 125 -2.59 -2.70 -2.45
CA ILE A 125 -2.44 -1.47 -1.65
C ILE A 125 -1.15 -0.79 -2.10
N PHE A 126 -1.32 0.31 -2.82
CA PHE A 126 -0.24 1.04 -3.45
C PHE A 126 0.02 2.38 -2.74
N ILE A 127 1.20 2.53 -2.16
CA ILE A 127 1.65 3.76 -1.50
C ILE A 127 2.45 4.58 -2.49
N ASN A 128 1.82 5.64 -3.00
CA ASN A 128 2.44 6.55 -3.95
C ASN A 128 2.87 7.85 -3.24
N ASN A 129 4.10 7.88 -2.77
CA ASN A 129 4.72 9.08 -2.19
C ASN A 129 5.73 9.75 -3.14
N ALA A 130 5.82 9.28 -4.38
CA ALA A 130 6.57 9.86 -5.48
C ALA A 130 8.09 9.91 -5.27
N ILE A 131 8.66 8.96 -4.49
CA ILE A 131 10.09 8.93 -4.19
C ILE A 131 10.57 7.54 -3.74
N TYR A 132 11.81 7.17 -4.09
CA TYR A 132 12.49 6.01 -3.49
C TYR A 132 13.07 6.39 -2.12
N GLY A 133 12.29 6.22 -1.04
CA GLY A 133 12.70 6.66 0.30
C GLY A 133 13.85 5.87 0.88
N MET A 134 13.78 4.53 0.87
CA MET A 134 14.74 3.63 1.53
C MET A 134 16.17 3.79 1.01
N THR A 135 16.35 4.10 -0.26
CA THR A 135 17.66 4.20 -0.92
C THR A 135 18.24 5.61 -0.92
N GLY A 136 17.56 6.59 -0.32
CA GLY A 136 18.08 7.95 -0.14
C GLY A 136 17.39 9.04 -0.99
N GLY A 137 16.15 8.80 -1.42
CA GLY A 137 15.32 9.86 -1.99
C GLY A 137 15.49 10.07 -3.49
N GLN A 138 15.73 9.02 -4.27
CA GLN A 138 15.81 9.09 -5.72
C GLN A 138 14.46 9.33 -6.36
N MET A 139 14.48 9.80 -7.60
CA MET A 139 13.31 9.98 -8.44
C MET A 139 12.64 8.64 -8.74
N ALA A 140 11.33 8.55 -8.47
CA ALA A 140 10.47 7.42 -8.84
C ALA A 140 9.75 7.68 -10.17
N PRO A 141 9.20 6.66 -10.83
CA PRO A 141 8.38 6.87 -12.04
C PRO A 141 7.20 7.83 -11.82
N THR A 142 6.70 7.89 -10.61
CA THR A 142 5.54 8.72 -10.20
C THR A 142 5.91 10.12 -9.69
N THR A 143 7.20 10.45 -9.59
CA THR A 143 7.67 11.78 -9.18
C THR A 143 7.07 12.87 -10.07
N LEU A 144 6.53 13.91 -9.49
CA LEU A 144 5.83 14.98 -10.22
C LEU A 144 6.79 15.89 -10.98
N LEU A 145 6.31 16.54 -12.04
CA LEU A 145 7.09 17.59 -12.73
C LEU A 145 7.43 18.71 -11.76
N GLY A 146 8.67 19.17 -11.82
CA GLY A 146 9.22 20.18 -10.92
C GLY A 146 9.59 19.66 -9.52
N GLN A 147 9.20 18.45 -9.12
CA GLN A 147 9.57 17.86 -7.84
C GLN A 147 11.07 17.56 -7.79
N LYS A 148 11.73 18.04 -6.74
CA LYS A 148 13.16 17.80 -6.49
C LYS A 148 13.36 16.49 -5.74
N THR A 149 14.37 15.73 -6.16
CA THR A 149 14.78 14.47 -5.54
C THR A 149 16.31 14.37 -5.51
N ALA A 150 16.89 13.38 -4.84
CA ALA A 150 18.33 13.19 -4.78
C ALA A 150 18.98 13.01 -6.17
N THR A 151 18.29 12.38 -7.11
CA THR A 151 18.77 12.18 -8.49
C THR A 151 18.24 13.22 -9.49
N CYS A 152 17.41 14.15 -9.03
CA CYS A 152 16.85 15.23 -9.82
C CYS A 152 16.80 16.54 -8.99
N PRO A 153 17.98 17.13 -8.66
CA PRO A 153 18.09 18.22 -7.69
C PRO A 153 17.47 19.54 -8.17
N TYR A 154 17.33 19.73 -9.47
CA TYR A 154 16.71 20.93 -10.05
C TYR A 154 15.21 20.79 -10.30
N GLY A 155 14.66 19.58 -10.11
CA GLY A 155 13.28 19.22 -10.37
C GLY A 155 13.13 18.36 -11.62
N ARG A 156 12.07 17.51 -11.64
CA ARG A 156 11.78 16.66 -12.81
C ARG A 156 11.34 17.50 -14.00
N GLU A 157 12.02 17.34 -15.13
CA GLU A 157 11.70 17.97 -16.42
C GLU A 157 11.20 16.91 -17.40
N ALA A 158 10.11 17.22 -18.14
CA ALA A 158 9.50 16.25 -19.06
C ALA A 158 10.46 15.80 -20.19
N ASP A 159 11.19 16.74 -20.77
CA ASP A 159 12.10 16.46 -21.91
C ASP A 159 13.31 15.60 -21.52
N LEU A 160 13.75 15.70 -20.25
CA LEU A 160 14.92 14.98 -19.77
C LEU A 160 14.55 13.67 -19.05
N HIS A 161 13.44 13.68 -18.27
CA HIS A 161 13.08 12.60 -17.35
C HIS A 161 11.75 11.92 -17.69
N GLY A 162 11.07 12.36 -18.74
CA GLY A 162 9.73 11.90 -19.10
C GLY A 162 8.64 12.33 -18.09
N TYR A 163 7.42 11.98 -18.41
CA TYR A 163 6.24 12.32 -17.61
C TYR A 163 6.03 11.36 -16.44
N PRO A 164 5.39 11.82 -15.33
CA PRO A 164 4.99 10.95 -14.23
C PRO A 164 4.03 9.85 -14.70
N LEU A 165 4.28 8.61 -14.27
CA LEU A 165 3.40 7.49 -14.58
C LEU A 165 2.13 7.55 -13.74
N ASN A 166 0.97 7.58 -14.39
CA ASN A 166 -0.33 7.48 -13.76
C ASN A 166 -0.82 6.02 -13.72
N ILE A 167 -0.39 5.30 -12.69
CA ILE A 167 -0.68 3.86 -12.57
C ILE A 167 -2.17 3.56 -12.36
N THR A 168 -2.92 4.44 -11.70
CA THR A 168 -4.35 4.23 -11.49
C THR A 168 -5.16 4.40 -12.77
N GLU A 169 -4.78 5.33 -13.63
CA GLU A 169 -5.37 5.50 -14.94
C GLU A 169 -5.07 4.27 -15.81
N LEU A 170 -3.81 3.84 -15.88
CA LEU A 170 -3.42 2.64 -16.60
C LEU A 170 -4.22 1.41 -16.12
N ALA A 171 -4.31 1.20 -14.81
CA ALA A 171 -5.07 0.11 -14.21
C ALA A 171 -6.56 0.15 -14.56
N SER A 172 -7.15 1.35 -14.64
CA SER A 172 -8.58 1.51 -14.93
C SER A 172 -8.99 1.12 -16.36
N HIS A 173 -8.02 1.06 -17.29
CA HIS A 173 -8.26 0.65 -18.68
C HIS A 173 -8.11 -0.88 -18.87
N LEU A 174 -7.65 -1.61 -17.86
CA LEU A 174 -7.52 -3.06 -17.95
C LEU A 174 -8.84 -3.76 -17.62
N GLN A 175 -9.36 -4.56 -18.52
CA GLN A 175 -10.69 -5.19 -18.39
C GLN A 175 -10.82 -6.14 -17.19
N GLY A 176 -9.73 -6.74 -16.74
CA GLY A 176 -9.70 -7.61 -15.57
C GLY A 176 -9.79 -6.86 -14.23
N THR A 177 -9.64 -5.54 -14.23
CA THR A 177 -9.67 -4.73 -13.00
C THR A 177 -11.09 -4.35 -12.63
N CYS A 178 -11.58 -4.83 -11.50
CA CYS A 178 -12.97 -4.56 -11.06
C CYS A 178 -13.10 -3.29 -10.19
N TYR A 179 -12.01 -2.83 -9.56
CA TYR A 179 -12.03 -1.64 -8.71
C TYR A 179 -10.68 -0.94 -8.70
N VAL A 180 -10.67 0.35 -9.03
CA VAL A 180 -9.51 1.24 -8.94
C VAL A 180 -9.90 2.52 -8.26
N THR A 181 -9.09 3.01 -7.34
CA THR A 181 -9.29 4.31 -6.71
C THR A 181 -7.96 4.89 -6.26
N ARG A 182 -7.90 6.22 -6.21
CA ARG A 182 -6.79 6.97 -5.59
C ARG A 182 -7.35 7.82 -4.47
N GLN A 183 -6.78 7.68 -3.29
CA GLN A 183 -7.21 8.40 -2.09
C GLN A 183 -6.02 9.12 -1.45
N SER A 184 -6.27 10.31 -0.93
CA SER A 184 -5.34 11.01 -0.05
C SER A 184 -5.53 10.56 1.40
N VAL A 185 -4.50 10.72 2.23
CA VAL A 185 -4.55 10.47 3.68
C VAL A 185 -4.07 11.68 4.49
N GLU A 186 -4.17 12.87 3.94
CA GLU A 186 -3.69 14.13 4.52
C GLU A 186 -4.64 14.74 5.55
N THR A 187 -5.94 14.46 5.43
CA THR A 187 -6.98 14.98 6.33
C THR A 187 -7.81 13.88 6.94
N VAL A 188 -8.49 14.15 8.05
CA VAL A 188 -9.41 13.18 8.69
C VAL A 188 -10.49 12.71 7.71
N ALA A 189 -11.01 13.61 6.87
CA ALA A 189 -12.03 13.26 5.88
C ALA A 189 -11.47 12.33 4.78
N SER A 190 -10.25 12.59 4.29
CA SER A 190 -9.59 11.75 3.30
C SER A 190 -9.16 10.39 3.88
N ILE A 191 -8.68 10.35 5.12
CA ILE A 191 -8.39 9.10 5.86
C ILE A 191 -9.64 8.21 5.94
N LYS A 192 -10.80 8.77 6.30
CA LYS A 192 -12.07 8.02 6.32
C LYS A 192 -12.47 7.47 4.95
N LYS A 193 -12.22 8.25 3.87
CA LYS A 193 -12.45 7.78 2.49
C LYS A 193 -11.48 6.66 2.11
N ALA A 194 -10.19 6.82 2.45
CA ALA A 194 -9.18 5.80 2.20
C ALA A 194 -9.51 4.48 2.92
N LYS A 195 -9.95 4.53 4.18
CA LYS A 195 -10.40 3.34 4.93
C LYS A 195 -11.57 2.62 4.22
N LYS A 196 -12.58 3.38 3.77
CA LYS A 196 -13.70 2.82 3.00
C LYS A 196 -13.23 2.20 1.68
N ALA A 197 -12.26 2.82 1.02
CA ALA A 197 -11.69 2.32 -0.21
C ALA A 197 -10.93 1.00 -0.02
N ILE A 198 -10.13 0.88 1.04
CA ILE A 198 -9.44 -0.36 1.43
C ILE A 198 -10.47 -1.47 1.71
N ARG A 199 -11.50 -1.18 2.52
CA ARG A 199 -12.56 -2.14 2.81
C ARG A 199 -13.30 -2.64 1.56
N LYS A 200 -13.46 -1.78 0.55
CA LYS A 200 -14.09 -2.16 -0.72
C LYS A 200 -13.16 -2.99 -1.60
N ALA A 201 -11.85 -2.80 -1.49
CA ALA A 201 -10.86 -3.57 -2.24
C ALA A 201 -10.65 -4.97 -1.67
N PHE A 202 -10.85 -5.17 -0.38
CA PHE A 202 -10.82 -6.44 0.35
C PHE A 202 -12.14 -7.20 0.22
#